data_1009358930c77ddf8ba4db5b44ea88f5
#
_entry.id   1009358930c77ddf8ba4db5b44ea88f5
#
_cell.length_a   1.000
_cell.length_b   1.000
_cell.length_c   1.000
_cell.angle_alpha   90.00
_cell.angle_beta   90.00
_cell.angle_gamma   90.00
#
_symmetry.space_group_name_H-M   'P 1'
#
loop_
_entity.id
_entity.type
_entity.pdbx_description
1 polymer ?
#
loop_
_entity_poly.entity_id
_entity_poly.type
_entity_poly.pdbx_seq_one_letter_code
_entity_poly.pdbx_strand_id
1 'polypeptide(L)'
;MPKINKYTDISEIDREAKKDYIDRHSPFITCANTATANEPFEVTVTMGNEYTHPDDFDHYIESITLFDGETKLAQATYIPGTLGNIKAHNTTKFTIIPTGKKLKLVAHGYCTKHGIWESTAVEVEVN
;
A
#
# COMPACT_ATOMS: atom_id res chain seq x y z
N MET A 1 18.89 11.97 -1.65
CA MET A 1 17.98 10.97 -2.24
C MET A 1 16.90 10.57 -1.24
N PRO A 2 15.67 10.49 -1.67
CA PRO A 2 14.62 10.00 -0.78
C PRO A 2 14.89 8.56 -0.36
N LYS A 3 14.62 8.27 0.89
CA LYS A 3 14.73 6.91 1.42
C LYS A 3 13.39 6.22 1.28
N ILE A 4 13.41 4.96 0.83
CA ILE A 4 12.22 4.12 0.81
C ILE A 4 12.25 3.25 2.06
N ASN A 5 11.25 3.40 2.92
CA ASN A 5 11.08 2.59 4.11
C ASN A 5 10.33 1.32 3.72
N LYS A 6 10.76 0.17 4.23
CA LYS A 6 10.15 -1.10 3.88
C LYS A 6 9.43 -1.69 5.08
N TYR A 7 8.35 -2.41 4.79
CA TYR A 7 7.62 -3.13 5.81
C TYR A 7 8.54 -4.14 6.51
N THR A 8 8.43 -4.18 7.83
CA THR A 8 9.06 -5.20 8.66
C THR A 8 7.97 -5.87 9.47
N ASP A 9 8.01 -7.20 9.56
CA ASP A 9 7.01 -7.94 10.33
C ASP A 9 7.04 -7.48 11.78
N ILE A 10 5.99 -6.81 12.21
CA ILE A 10 5.91 -6.23 13.56
C ILE A 10 5.85 -7.27 14.66
N SER A 11 5.50 -8.52 14.34
CA SER A 11 5.52 -9.59 15.33
C SER A 11 6.94 -9.95 15.78
N GLU A 12 7.94 -9.59 15.00
CA GLU A 12 9.35 -9.81 15.32
C GLU A 12 10.01 -8.65 16.04
N ILE A 13 9.24 -7.57 16.31
CA ILE A 13 9.75 -6.36 16.93
C ILE A 13 9.21 -6.26 18.36
N ASP A 14 10.11 -6.13 19.33
CA ASP A 14 9.74 -6.04 20.74
C ASP A 14 9.27 -4.66 21.20
N ARG A 15 9.41 -3.64 20.36
CA ARG A 15 9.16 -2.26 20.77
C ARG A 15 7.79 -1.78 20.32
N GLU A 16 6.91 -1.50 21.27
CA GLU A 16 5.57 -0.98 21.00
C GLU A 16 5.58 0.29 20.15
N ALA A 17 6.48 1.21 20.45
CA ALA A 17 6.56 2.48 19.73
C ALA A 17 6.93 2.32 18.26
N LYS A 18 7.56 1.19 17.88
CA LYS A 18 7.90 0.92 16.49
C LYS A 18 6.84 0.11 15.77
N LYS A 19 6.07 -0.69 16.49
CA LYS A 19 5.01 -1.50 15.89
C LYS A 19 3.94 -0.63 15.26
N ASP A 20 3.42 0.33 15.98
CA ASP A 20 2.38 1.20 15.46
C ASP A 20 2.91 2.10 14.35
N TYR A 21 4.13 2.60 14.50
CA TYR A 21 4.76 3.45 13.50
C TYR A 21 4.94 2.71 12.17
N ILE A 22 5.49 1.51 12.20
CA ILE A 22 5.72 0.70 11.00
C ILE A 22 4.39 0.28 10.39
N ASP A 23 3.47 -0.22 11.21
CA ASP A 23 2.20 -0.71 10.71
C ASP A 23 1.38 0.39 10.02
N ARG A 24 1.18 1.53 10.68
CA ARG A 24 0.32 2.58 10.13
C ARG A 24 0.85 3.23 8.87
N HIS A 25 2.16 3.13 8.63
CA HIS A 25 2.79 3.68 7.43
C HIS A 25 2.96 2.66 6.32
N SER A 26 2.79 1.37 6.61
CA SER A 26 3.03 0.31 5.63
C SER A 26 1.78 0.05 4.81
N PRO A 27 1.92 -0.03 3.47
CA PRO A 27 0.83 -0.51 2.65
C PRO A 27 0.73 -2.03 2.70
N PHE A 28 -0.50 -2.54 2.62
CA PHE A 28 -0.79 -3.97 2.59
C PHE A 28 -1.61 -4.28 1.35
N ILE A 29 -1.15 -5.25 0.58
CA ILE A 29 -1.81 -5.66 -0.65
C ILE A 29 -2.71 -6.87 -0.37
N THR A 30 -3.95 -6.79 -0.83
CA THR A 30 -4.89 -7.90 -0.79
C THR A 30 -5.39 -8.16 -2.21
N CYS A 31 -5.18 -9.37 -2.70
CA CYS A 31 -5.68 -9.80 -4.00
C CYS A 31 -5.66 -11.33 -4.07
N ALA A 32 -6.27 -11.89 -5.12
CA ALA A 32 -6.13 -13.31 -5.39
C ALA A 32 -4.69 -13.62 -5.81
N ASN A 33 -4.26 -14.85 -5.65
CA ASN A 33 -2.91 -15.26 -6.02
C ASN A 33 -2.80 -15.78 -7.47
N THR A 34 -3.91 -15.82 -8.18
CA THR A 34 -3.95 -16.15 -9.62
C THR A 34 -4.87 -15.18 -10.35
N ALA A 35 -4.52 -14.87 -11.59
CA ALA A 35 -5.30 -14.00 -12.46
C ALA A 35 -5.39 -14.63 -13.85
N THR A 36 -6.33 -14.13 -14.66
CA THR A 36 -6.48 -14.57 -16.06
C THR A 36 -5.96 -13.45 -16.97
N ALA A 37 -5.08 -13.80 -17.90
CA ALA A 37 -4.51 -12.83 -18.83
C ALA A 37 -5.61 -12.13 -19.63
N ASN A 38 -5.45 -10.83 -19.82
CA ASN A 38 -6.34 -9.97 -20.58
C ASN A 38 -7.74 -9.79 -19.96
N GLU A 39 -7.90 -10.13 -18.69
CA GLU A 39 -9.15 -9.90 -17.95
C GLU A 39 -8.91 -8.98 -16.74
N PRO A 40 -9.93 -8.21 -16.32
CA PRO A 40 -9.80 -7.35 -15.15
C PRO A 40 -9.43 -8.13 -13.90
N PHE A 41 -8.50 -7.59 -13.13
CA PHE A 41 -8.01 -8.15 -11.88
C PHE A 41 -7.98 -7.06 -10.82
N GLU A 42 -8.62 -7.31 -9.68
CA GLU A 42 -8.71 -6.32 -8.61
C GLU A 42 -7.62 -6.50 -7.56
N VAL A 43 -6.95 -5.40 -7.25
CA VAL A 43 -5.92 -5.34 -6.21
C VAL A 43 -6.33 -4.27 -5.21
N THR A 44 -6.44 -4.63 -3.94
CA THR A 44 -6.75 -3.70 -2.87
C THR A 44 -5.49 -3.37 -2.11
N VAL A 45 -5.22 -2.08 -1.91
CA VAL A 45 -4.10 -1.62 -1.09
C VAL A 45 -4.66 -0.82 0.08
N THR A 46 -4.28 -1.22 1.29
CA THR A 46 -4.72 -0.60 2.53
C THR A 46 -3.51 -0.11 3.31
N MET A 47 -3.54 1.11 3.80
CA MET A 47 -2.48 1.65 4.65
C MET A 47 -2.73 1.25 6.09
N GLY A 48 -1.78 0.48 6.64
CA GLY A 48 -1.89 -0.07 7.98
C GLY A 48 -2.81 -1.28 8.06
N ASN A 49 -2.54 -2.14 9.01
CA ASN A 49 -3.35 -3.32 9.27
C ASN A 49 -4.08 -3.19 10.61
N GLU A 50 -3.33 -2.96 11.69
CA GLU A 50 -3.90 -2.82 13.03
C GLU A 50 -4.09 -1.36 13.43
N TYR A 51 -3.29 -0.46 12.89
CA TYR A 51 -3.27 0.95 13.27
C TYR A 51 -3.66 1.83 12.11
N THR A 52 -4.48 2.83 12.38
CA THR A 52 -4.88 3.82 11.38
C THR A 52 -3.85 4.93 11.30
N HIS A 53 -3.73 5.55 10.13
CA HIS A 53 -2.86 6.70 9.92
C HIS A 53 -3.65 8.00 10.16
N PRO A 54 -3.01 9.05 10.71
CA PRO A 54 -3.67 10.37 10.78
C PRO A 54 -4.09 10.88 9.40
N ASP A 55 -5.13 11.68 9.37
CA ASP A 55 -5.63 12.33 8.17
C ASP A 55 -5.79 13.83 8.43
N ASP A 56 -4.76 14.41 9.04
CA ASP A 56 -4.71 15.81 9.39
C ASP A 56 -4.12 16.62 8.24
N PHE A 57 -4.44 17.90 8.20
CA PHE A 57 -4.01 18.79 7.12
C PHE A 57 -2.49 18.79 6.90
N ASP A 58 -1.73 18.63 7.96
CA ASP A 58 -0.25 18.62 7.91
C ASP A 58 0.36 17.23 8.03
N HIS A 59 -0.46 16.19 8.15
CA HIS A 59 0.02 14.82 8.32
C HIS A 59 -1.02 13.82 7.82
N TYR A 60 -0.84 13.34 6.60
CA TYR A 60 -1.79 12.43 5.96
C TYR A 60 -1.10 11.56 4.91
N ILE A 61 -1.77 10.51 4.47
CA ILE A 61 -1.30 9.70 3.34
C ILE A 61 -1.72 10.41 2.06
N GLU A 62 -0.73 10.89 1.32
CA GLU A 62 -0.98 11.67 0.10
C GLU A 62 -1.28 10.75 -1.09
N SER A 63 -0.61 9.59 -1.16
CA SER A 63 -0.80 8.73 -2.32
C SER A 63 -0.54 7.26 -2.00
N ILE A 64 -1.19 6.41 -2.79
CA ILE A 64 -0.93 4.97 -2.84
C ILE A 64 -0.62 4.64 -4.30
N THR A 65 0.52 4.00 -4.54
CA THR A 65 0.99 3.65 -5.89
C THR A 65 1.16 2.15 -5.98
N LEU A 66 0.69 1.55 -7.07
CA LEU A 66 0.84 0.12 -7.33
C LEU A 66 1.83 -0.09 -8.46
N PHE A 67 2.75 -1.03 -8.24
CA PHE A 67 3.78 -1.40 -9.22
C PHE A 67 3.71 -2.88 -9.55
N ASP A 68 4.12 -3.22 -10.76
CA ASP A 68 4.53 -4.58 -11.15
C ASP A 68 6.04 -4.52 -11.33
N GLY A 69 6.79 -5.08 -10.36
CA GLY A 69 8.23 -4.90 -10.32
C GLY A 69 8.58 -3.42 -10.26
N GLU A 70 9.27 -2.94 -11.27
CA GLU A 70 9.65 -1.52 -11.38
C GLU A 70 8.65 -0.70 -12.19
N THR A 71 7.66 -1.33 -12.78
CA THR A 71 6.69 -0.65 -13.64
C THR A 71 5.53 -0.14 -12.84
N LYS A 72 5.31 1.18 -12.88
CA LYS A 72 4.17 1.80 -12.23
C LYS A 72 2.89 1.46 -12.99
N LEU A 73 1.92 0.88 -12.30
CA LEU A 73 0.64 0.49 -12.90
C LEU A 73 -0.45 1.53 -12.67
N ALA A 74 -0.56 2.04 -11.45
CA ALA A 74 -1.64 2.93 -11.08
C ALA A 74 -1.29 3.70 -9.81
N GLN A 75 -1.97 4.83 -9.61
CA GLN A 75 -1.78 5.64 -8.42
C GLN A 75 -3.08 6.34 -8.05
N ALA A 76 -3.38 6.35 -6.77
CA ALA A 76 -4.43 7.16 -6.20
C ALA A 76 -3.80 8.26 -5.35
N THR A 77 -4.33 9.47 -5.48
CA THR A 77 -3.86 10.63 -4.71
C THR A 77 -5.01 11.13 -3.85
N TYR A 78 -4.72 11.37 -2.58
CA TYR A 78 -5.71 11.81 -1.60
C TYR A 78 -5.48 13.27 -1.21
N ILE A 79 -6.55 13.87 -0.73
CA ILE A 79 -6.55 15.21 -0.15
C ILE A 79 -6.74 15.03 1.36
N PRO A 80 -6.11 15.86 2.21
CA PRO A 80 -6.30 15.73 3.66
C PRO A 80 -7.77 15.91 4.02
N GLY A 81 -8.23 15.15 5.01
CA GLY A 81 -9.61 15.14 5.42
C GLY A 81 -10.50 14.16 4.67
N THR A 82 -9.93 13.35 3.78
CA THR A 82 -10.68 12.35 3.01
C THR A 82 -11.43 11.35 3.88
N LEU A 83 -10.86 11.02 5.04
CA LEU A 83 -11.47 10.07 5.98
C LEU A 83 -12.46 10.72 6.95
N GLY A 84 -12.61 12.03 6.88
CA GLY A 84 -13.50 12.78 7.77
C GLY A 84 -13.02 12.71 9.22
N ASN A 85 -13.98 12.55 10.14
CA ASN A 85 -13.69 12.46 11.58
C ASN A 85 -13.64 11.03 12.09
N ILE A 86 -13.58 10.06 11.20
CA ILE A 86 -13.59 8.64 11.56
C ILE A 86 -12.18 8.10 11.41
N LYS A 87 -11.73 7.33 12.39
CA LYS A 87 -10.46 6.62 12.29
C LYS A 87 -10.66 5.42 11.37
N ALA A 88 -10.07 5.48 10.20
CA ALA A 88 -10.17 4.44 9.19
C ALA A 88 -8.84 4.31 8.43
N HIS A 89 -8.73 3.27 7.62
CA HIS A 89 -7.55 3.06 6.80
C HIS A 89 -7.76 3.66 5.43
N ASN A 90 -6.75 4.39 4.92
CA ASN A 90 -6.73 4.76 3.52
C ASN A 90 -6.68 3.47 2.70
N THR A 91 -7.68 3.25 1.86
CA THR A 91 -7.81 2.02 1.08
C THR A 91 -8.17 2.37 -0.35
N THR A 92 -7.48 1.77 -1.30
CA THR A 92 -7.77 1.95 -2.73
C THR A 92 -7.86 0.60 -3.40
N LYS A 93 -8.89 0.44 -4.23
CA LYS A 93 -9.03 -0.73 -5.09
C LYS A 93 -8.62 -0.35 -6.49
N PHE A 94 -7.63 -1.04 -7.03
CA PHE A 94 -7.18 -0.86 -8.40
C PHE A 94 -7.67 -2.02 -9.25
N THR A 95 -8.17 -1.71 -10.42
CA THR A 95 -8.45 -2.73 -11.41
C THR A 95 -7.39 -2.64 -12.50
N ILE A 96 -6.67 -3.73 -12.70
CA ILE A 96 -5.62 -3.82 -13.73
C ILE A 96 -5.95 -4.97 -14.67
N ILE A 97 -5.32 -4.97 -15.85
CA ILE A 97 -5.46 -6.06 -16.80
C ILE A 97 -4.09 -6.68 -17.01
N PRO A 98 -3.85 -7.86 -16.40
CA PRO A 98 -2.55 -8.51 -16.55
C PRO A 98 -2.39 -9.07 -17.95
N THR A 99 -1.18 -8.98 -18.49
CA THR A 99 -0.88 -9.44 -19.85
C THR A 99 0.28 -10.42 -19.91
N GLY A 100 1.06 -10.53 -18.85
CA GLY A 100 2.21 -11.44 -18.81
C GLY A 100 1.85 -12.78 -18.21
N LYS A 101 2.86 -13.47 -17.71
CA LYS A 101 2.71 -14.79 -17.07
C LYS A 101 2.72 -14.69 -15.57
N LYS A 102 3.23 -13.60 -15.02
CA LYS A 102 3.40 -13.41 -13.59
C LYS A 102 3.44 -11.92 -13.27
N LEU A 103 2.85 -11.56 -12.15
CA LEU A 103 2.97 -10.23 -11.60
C LEU A 103 3.75 -10.29 -10.29
N LYS A 104 4.59 -9.30 -10.07
CA LYS A 104 5.21 -9.07 -8.77
C LYS A 104 4.71 -7.73 -8.26
N LEU A 105 3.63 -7.76 -7.52
CA LEU A 105 2.96 -6.56 -7.05
C LEU A 105 3.66 -5.98 -5.83
N VAL A 106 3.93 -4.68 -5.88
CA VAL A 106 4.51 -3.91 -4.79
C VAL A 106 3.72 -2.62 -4.70
N ALA A 107 3.41 -2.17 -3.49
CA ALA A 107 2.72 -0.91 -3.29
C ALA A 107 3.61 0.06 -2.51
N HIS A 108 3.50 1.34 -2.85
CA HIS A 108 4.08 2.43 -2.08
C HIS A 108 2.97 3.28 -1.50
N GLY A 109 3.14 3.68 -0.23
CA GLY A 109 2.31 4.69 0.39
C GLY A 109 3.20 5.87 0.75
N TYR A 110 2.73 7.08 0.49
CA TYR A 110 3.48 8.29 0.83
C TYR A 110 2.79 9.04 1.96
N CYS A 111 3.49 9.13 3.10
CA CYS A 111 3.08 9.97 4.22
C CYS A 111 3.76 11.32 4.08
N THR A 112 2.99 12.41 4.16
CA THR A 112 3.55 13.76 3.99
C THR A 112 4.63 14.11 5.00
N LYS A 113 4.66 13.42 6.13
CA LYS A 113 5.60 13.69 7.21
C LYS A 113 6.70 12.64 7.35
N HIS A 114 6.41 11.38 7.00
CA HIS A 114 7.33 10.27 7.24
C HIS A 114 7.79 9.55 5.97
N GLY A 115 7.46 10.08 4.81
CA GLY A 115 8.03 9.63 3.53
C GLY A 115 7.36 8.43 2.89
N ILE A 116 8.12 7.76 2.04
CA ILE A 116 7.63 6.64 1.23
C ILE A 116 7.83 5.33 1.97
N TRP A 117 6.79 4.49 1.95
CA TRP A 117 6.81 3.17 2.57
C TRP A 117 6.41 2.11 1.56
N GLU A 118 7.14 1.01 1.54
CA GLU A 118 6.95 -0.06 0.57
C GLU A 118 6.36 -1.30 1.23
N SER A 119 5.41 -1.92 0.55
CA SER A 119 4.77 -3.17 0.99
C SER A 119 5.69 -4.37 0.82
N THR A 120 5.28 -5.50 1.43
CA THR A 120 5.80 -6.80 1.03
C THR A 120 5.34 -7.06 -0.41
N ALA A 121 6.20 -7.70 -1.20
CA ALA A 121 5.84 -8.07 -2.57
C ALA A 121 4.84 -9.23 -2.56
N VAL A 122 3.88 -9.18 -3.48
CA VAL A 122 2.89 -10.24 -3.68
C VAL A 122 3.02 -10.76 -5.10
N GLU A 123 3.28 -12.06 -5.23
CA GLU A 123 3.37 -12.68 -6.55
C GLU A 123 2.01 -13.22 -6.98
N VAL A 124 1.64 -12.96 -8.23
CA VAL A 124 0.38 -13.41 -8.82
C VAL A 124 0.71 -14.17 -10.09
N GLU A 125 0.22 -15.40 -10.20
CA GLU A 125 0.36 -16.16 -11.43
C GLU A 125 -0.74 -15.78 -12.40
N VAL A 126 -0.39 -15.62 -13.68
CA VAL A 126 -1.32 -15.21 -14.74
C VAL A 126 -1.48 -16.36 -15.71
N ASN A 127 -2.69 -16.85 -15.83
CA ASN A 127 -3.02 -17.98 -16.69
C ASN A 127 -3.54 -17.53 -18.06
#